data_a6ef46e6f518c7b5f68fb7b3f2c26c6b
#
_entry.id   a6ef46e6f518c7b5f68fb7b3f2c26c6b
#
_cell.length_a   1.000
_cell.length_b   1.000
_cell.length_c   1.000
_cell.angle_alpha   90.00
_cell.angle_beta   90.00
_cell.angle_gamma   90.00
#
_symmetry.space_group_name_H-M   'P 1'
#
loop_
_entity.id
_entity.type
_entity.pdbx_description
1 polymer ?
#
loop_
_entity_poly.entity_id
_entity_poly.type
_entity_poly.pdbx_seq_one_letter_code
_entity_poly.pdbx_strand_id
1 'polypeptide(L)'
;MDFNLGRGKAFLFVLITWVLIYLPGLGREGLKGEEGRRVLPAVEMLKTGSWILPRIGGADYYSKPPGINWLVAGSFAITGRQTELTARLPSVVFVLIFVSLLIWMPSPWMGVPARLISAIIFLTNIALIEKGRLIEIEAVYISLTGIAILLWLNIWSINGLKWLLWLAPSIVLAFGMLVKGPFILIFFYSVVVSILCYSKKFRSLFSPWHILGVFLIIFLFLGWLYLAFQQTNASKMSSTMSSQLLTRIINKLDFLYWGQNVVRSFFVFLPWLLFVPMLWDKSLTSRIEPAGAVLFRGCRLGTVIGFILIILMPKMEARYTMPVIPIVCILLGWLLSLHTDFVSADRFWKNAILAFLVVSCLTAAAGLIFVSKSSATIIALVLAVSATAVVFWKRNEIQDTLSLTLMTALVFIVGMLQYTSFGLDIVTSQETRRPAALAINSIVPAGETIYIFKPTSYLNPTFFRLRPPVDYVLDANDVNVQMHYLLIKEEDLEVLKVDKKIASDSNQVLYELPDRIPGEFRLVRLDQRHN
;
A
#
# COMPACT_ATOMS: atom_id res chain seq x y z
N MET A 1 22.19 24.93 16.92
CA MET A 1 22.91 24.56 15.70
C MET A 1 22.07 25.02 14.51
N ASP A 2 22.45 26.13 13.91
CA ASP A 2 21.86 26.52 12.62
C ASP A 2 22.34 25.52 11.56
N PHE A 3 21.61 24.39 11.46
CA PHE A 3 21.80 23.51 10.33
C PHE A 3 21.36 24.26 9.07
N ASN A 4 22.35 24.77 8.33
CA ASN A 4 22.10 25.21 6.96
C ASN A 4 21.72 23.96 6.15
N LEU A 5 20.44 23.52 6.34
CA LEU A 5 19.91 22.29 5.82
C LEU A 5 19.49 22.49 4.36
N GLY A 6 20.46 22.29 3.46
CA GLY A 6 20.18 22.29 2.02
C GLY A 6 19.30 21.08 1.62
N ARG A 7 18.55 21.24 0.50
CA ARG A 7 17.68 20.17 -0.04
C ARG A 7 18.41 18.84 -0.24
N GLY A 8 19.69 18.86 -0.65
CA GLY A 8 20.49 17.66 -0.85
C GLY A 8 20.71 16.86 0.43
N LYS A 9 21.03 17.52 1.55
CA LYS A 9 21.16 16.87 2.85
C LYS A 9 19.82 16.33 3.34
N ALA A 10 18.73 17.11 3.19
CA ALA A 10 17.39 16.66 3.55
C ALA A 10 16.98 15.42 2.74
N PHE A 11 17.23 15.41 1.43
CA PHE A 11 16.96 14.27 0.58
C PHE A 11 17.79 13.03 0.99
N LEU A 12 19.05 13.20 1.33
CA LEU A 12 19.90 12.10 1.80
C LEU A 12 19.33 11.45 3.07
N PHE A 13 18.87 12.25 4.05
CA PHE A 13 18.21 11.73 5.25
C PHE A 13 16.92 10.96 4.92
N VAL A 14 16.09 11.50 4.02
CA VAL A 14 14.87 10.84 3.56
C VAL A 14 15.19 9.52 2.85
N LEU A 15 16.20 9.52 1.97
CA LEU A 15 16.61 8.34 1.23
C LEU A 15 17.15 7.25 2.17
N ILE A 16 18.01 7.60 3.12
CA ILE A 16 18.53 6.66 4.12
C ILE A 16 17.38 6.08 4.96
N THR A 17 16.47 6.93 5.44
CA THR A 17 15.30 6.49 6.21
C THR A 17 14.43 5.54 5.40
N TRP A 18 14.15 5.88 4.13
CA TRP A 18 13.37 5.03 3.24
C TRP A 18 14.06 3.69 2.96
N VAL A 19 15.37 3.69 2.65
CA VAL A 19 16.15 2.46 2.43
C VAL A 19 16.05 1.55 3.65
N LEU A 20 16.29 2.09 4.85
CA LEU A 20 16.38 1.30 6.08
C LEU A 20 15.01 0.83 6.61
N ILE A 21 13.91 1.51 6.28
CA ILE A 21 12.56 1.12 6.72
C ILE A 21 11.86 0.23 5.67
N TYR A 22 11.99 0.54 4.38
CA TYR A 22 11.14 -0.08 3.35
C TYR A 22 11.80 -1.25 2.61
N LEU A 23 13.12 -1.30 2.48
CA LEU A 23 13.78 -2.35 1.69
C LEU A 23 14.17 -3.62 2.46
N PRO A 24 14.60 -3.57 3.75
CA PRO A 24 15.07 -4.77 4.43
C PRO A 24 14.00 -5.85 4.50
N GLY A 25 14.34 -7.08 4.10
CA GLY A 25 13.46 -8.23 4.15
C GLY A 25 12.25 -8.20 3.21
N LEU A 26 12.17 -7.26 2.25
CA LEU A 26 11.01 -7.03 1.40
C LEU A 26 10.57 -8.27 0.59
N GLY A 27 11.51 -9.13 0.19
CA GLY A 27 11.23 -10.37 -0.57
C GLY A 27 11.25 -11.65 0.27
N ARG A 28 11.44 -11.58 1.60
CA ARG A 28 11.56 -12.78 2.45
C ARG A 28 10.22 -13.42 2.78
N GLU A 29 9.19 -12.62 3.04
CA GLU A 29 7.82 -13.11 3.25
C GLU A 29 7.16 -13.48 1.91
N GLY A 30 6.39 -14.58 1.90
CA GLY A 30 5.49 -14.90 0.80
C GLY A 30 4.40 -13.84 0.59
N LEU A 31 3.69 -13.94 -0.53
CA LEU A 31 2.54 -13.07 -0.79
C LEU A 31 1.45 -13.33 0.26
N LYS A 32 0.85 -12.26 0.79
CA LYS A 32 -0.21 -12.35 1.81
C LYS A 32 -1.39 -11.42 1.49
N GLY A 33 -2.53 -11.71 2.09
CA GLY A 33 -3.73 -10.89 1.95
C GLY A 33 -4.16 -10.71 0.49
N GLU A 34 -4.31 -9.47 0.07
CA GLU A 34 -4.75 -9.09 -1.28
C GLU A 34 -3.62 -9.11 -2.34
N GLU A 35 -2.35 -9.35 -1.95
CA GLU A 35 -1.21 -9.29 -2.87
C GLU A 35 -1.36 -10.23 -4.07
N GLY A 36 -1.84 -11.46 -3.85
CA GLY A 36 -2.07 -12.42 -4.93
C GLY A 36 -3.00 -11.90 -6.02
N ARG A 37 -4.05 -11.17 -5.64
CA ARG A 37 -4.99 -10.52 -6.58
C ARG A 37 -4.37 -9.38 -7.37
N ARG A 38 -3.17 -8.92 -7.02
CA ARG A 38 -2.42 -7.87 -7.75
C ARG A 38 -1.34 -8.49 -8.62
N VAL A 39 -0.74 -9.56 -8.14
CA VAL A 39 0.41 -10.21 -8.80
C VAL A 39 -0.03 -11.17 -9.90
N LEU A 40 -1.02 -12.05 -9.65
CA LEU A 40 -1.44 -13.04 -10.64
C LEU A 40 -1.95 -12.43 -11.95
N PRO A 41 -2.79 -11.37 -11.95
CA PRO A 41 -3.15 -10.73 -13.21
C PRO A 41 -1.95 -10.15 -13.95
N ALA A 42 -0.94 -9.65 -13.24
CA ALA A 42 0.28 -9.13 -13.86
C ALA A 42 1.10 -10.24 -14.54
N VAL A 43 1.20 -11.41 -13.92
CA VAL A 43 1.82 -12.60 -14.51
C VAL A 43 1.05 -13.04 -15.75
N GLU A 44 -0.28 -13.08 -15.66
CA GLU A 44 -1.13 -13.49 -16.77
C GLU A 44 -1.07 -12.48 -17.94
N MET A 45 -1.03 -11.18 -17.67
CA MET A 45 -0.81 -10.12 -18.68
C MET A 45 0.48 -10.34 -19.45
N LEU A 46 1.57 -10.68 -18.77
CA LEU A 46 2.86 -10.96 -19.41
C LEU A 46 2.84 -12.26 -20.23
N LYS A 47 2.08 -13.27 -19.78
CA LYS A 47 1.95 -14.56 -20.46
C LYS A 47 1.06 -14.47 -21.71
N THR A 48 -0.09 -13.77 -21.60
CA THR A 48 -1.13 -13.79 -22.64
C THR A 48 -1.17 -12.55 -23.52
N GLY A 49 -0.50 -11.45 -23.13
CA GLY A 49 -0.60 -10.17 -23.81
C GLY A 49 -1.93 -9.43 -23.58
N SER A 50 -2.79 -9.92 -22.67
CA SER A 50 -4.09 -9.29 -22.35
C SER A 50 -3.93 -8.20 -21.28
N TRP A 51 -3.71 -6.94 -21.71
CA TRP A 51 -3.40 -5.83 -20.81
C TRP A 51 -4.61 -5.03 -20.31
N ILE A 52 -5.73 -5.14 -20.99
CA ILE A 52 -6.91 -4.29 -20.72
C ILE A 52 -7.75 -4.83 -19.57
N LEU A 53 -8.10 -6.10 -19.62
CA LEU A 53 -8.91 -6.76 -18.62
C LEU A 53 -8.05 -7.69 -17.75
N PRO A 54 -7.92 -7.40 -16.44
CA PRO A 54 -7.22 -8.30 -15.53
C PRO A 54 -7.91 -9.66 -15.47
N ARG A 55 -7.13 -10.74 -15.41
CA ARG A 55 -7.61 -12.11 -15.23
C ARG A 55 -6.90 -12.78 -14.09
N ILE A 56 -7.59 -13.68 -13.41
CA ILE A 56 -7.02 -14.56 -12.38
C ILE A 56 -7.49 -15.95 -12.71
N GLY A 57 -6.55 -16.77 -13.11
CA GLY A 57 -6.89 -18.13 -13.42
C GLY A 57 -7.78 -18.28 -14.64
N GLY A 58 -7.49 -17.58 -15.73
CA GLY A 58 -8.33 -17.54 -16.92
C GLY A 58 -9.67 -16.82 -16.74
N ALA A 59 -10.12 -16.61 -15.49
CA ALA A 59 -11.37 -15.92 -15.19
C ALA A 59 -11.18 -14.39 -15.16
N ASP A 60 -12.12 -13.68 -15.76
CA ASP A 60 -12.11 -12.21 -15.78
C ASP A 60 -12.24 -11.63 -14.36
N TYR A 61 -11.38 -10.67 -14.03
CA TYR A 61 -11.35 -10.01 -12.72
C TYR A 61 -11.86 -8.58 -12.80
N TYR A 62 -13.12 -8.36 -12.42
CA TYR A 62 -13.80 -7.07 -12.51
C TYR A 62 -13.66 -6.18 -11.27
N SER A 63 -13.06 -6.69 -10.17
CA SER A 63 -13.10 -5.99 -8.89
C SER A 63 -12.34 -4.69 -8.86
N LYS A 64 -11.28 -4.54 -9.68
CA LYS A 64 -10.42 -3.36 -9.72
C LYS A 64 -9.94 -3.09 -11.14
N PRO A 65 -9.70 -1.81 -11.48
CA PRO A 65 -9.00 -1.43 -12.70
C PRO A 65 -7.55 -1.96 -12.72
N PRO A 66 -6.89 -2.03 -13.89
CA PRO A 66 -5.62 -2.72 -14.08
C PRO A 66 -4.37 -1.96 -13.64
N GLY A 67 -4.47 -0.71 -13.20
CA GLY A 67 -3.31 0.16 -12.99
C GLY A 67 -2.24 -0.42 -12.07
N ILE A 68 -2.64 -1.10 -10.98
CA ILE A 68 -1.69 -1.76 -10.07
C ILE A 68 -1.04 -2.97 -10.76
N ASN A 69 -1.81 -3.73 -11.55
CA ASN A 69 -1.30 -4.90 -12.26
C ASN A 69 -0.28 -4.49 -13.33
N TRP A 70 -0.49 -3.36 -14.04
CA TRP A 70 0.48 -2.80 -14.98
C TRP A 70 1.79 -2.42 -14.30
N LEU A 71 1.74 -1.83 -13.10
CA LEU A 71 2.95 -1.50 -12.34
C LEU A 71 3.73 -2.75 -11.95
N VAL A 72 3.04 -3.81 -11.51
CA VAL A 72 3.67 -5.10 -11.18
C VAL A 72 4.26 -5.76 -12.42
N ALA A 73 3.50 -5.83 -13.51
CA ALA A 73 3.97 -6.39 -14.78
C ALA A 73 5.18 -5.62 -15.32
N GLY A 74 5.15 -4.28 -15.24
CA GLY A 74 6.28 -3.43 -15.60
C GLY A 74 7.52 -3.70 -14.74
N SER A 75 7.36 -3.89 -13.44
CA SER A 75 8.44 -4.26 -12.53
C SER A 75 9.04 -5.62 -12.89
N PHE A 76 8.21 -6.61 -13.21
CA PHE A 76 8.68 -7.92 -13.68
C PHE A 76 9.44 -7.84 -15.01
N ALA A 77 8.90 -7.08 -15.96
CA ALA A 77 9.53 -6.89 -17.27
C ALA A 77 10.90 -6.19 -17.15
N ILE A 78 10.99 -5.13 -16.35
CA ILE A 78 12.24 -4.37 -16.15
C ILE A 78 13.30 -5.21 -15.43
N THR A 79 12.90 -5.98 -14.41
CA THR A 79 13.85 -6.75 -13.60
C THR A 79 14.17 -8.13 -14.18
N GLY A 80 13.39 -8.61 -15.14
CA GLY A 80 13.48 -9.96 -15.69
C GLY A 80 13.16 -11.07 -14.66
N ARG A 81 12.55 -10.72 -13.51
CA ARG A 81 12.31 -11.65 -12.40
C ARG A 81 10.89 -11.49 -11.86
N GLN A 82 10.23 -12.62 -11.61
CA GLN A 82 8.92 -12.69 -10.98
C GLN A 82 9.09 -13.21 -9.54
N THR A 83 9.30 -12.30 -8.60
CA THR A 83 9.53 -12.61 -7.18
C THR A 83 8.69 -11.68 -6.31
N GLU A 84 8.53 -12.01 -5.03
CA GLU A 84 7.84 -11.14 -4.07
C GLU A 84 8.52 -9.78 -3.94
N LEU A 85 9.87 -9.76 -3.99
CA LEU A 85 10.63 -8.53 -4.00
C LEU A 85 10.22 -7.64 -5.16
N THR A 86 10.29 -8.18 -6.39
CA THR A 86 10.00 -7.41 -7.59
C THR A 86 8.53 -7.04 -7.71
N ALA A 87 7.62 -7.88 -7.19
CA ALA A 87 6.20 -7.55 -7.09
C ALA A 87 5.95 -6.32 -6.18
N ARG A 88 6.70 -6.18 -5.08
CA ARG A 88 6.53 -5.10 -4.08
C ARG A 88 7.25 -3.80 -4.43
N LEU A 89 8.19 -3.83 -5.40
CA LEU A 89 8.92 -2.63 -5.82
C LEU A 89 8.03 -1.43 -6.16
N PRO A 90 6.91 -1.57 -6.90
CA PRO A 90 6.07 -0.42 -7.22
C PRO A 90 5.60 0.34 -5.98
N SER A 91 5.18 -0.37 -4.91
CA SER A 91 4.71 0.27 -3.67
C SER A 91 5.80 1.12 -3.02
N VAL A 92 6.98 0.54 -2.79
CA VAL A 92 8.09 1.26 -2.13
C VAL A 92 8.63 2.40 -3.00
N VAL A 93 8.63 2.24 -4.33
CA VAL A 93 9.06 3.29 -5.28
C VAL A 93 8.09 4.47 -5.27
N PHE A 94 6.78 4.26 -5.26
CA PHE A 94 5.82 5.36 -5.19
C PHE A 94 5.90 6.13 -3.86
N VAL A 95 6.18 5.46 -2.75
CA VAL A 95 6.49 6.11 -1.47
C VAL A 95 7.72 7.02 -1.62
N LEU A 96 8.81 6.53 -2.24
CA LEU A 96 10.01 7.32 -2.48
C LEU A 96 9.75 8.52 -3.41
N ILE A 97 8.99 8.31 -4.49
CA ILE A 97 8.64 9.38 -5.44
C ILE A 97 7.92 10.53 -4.71
N PHE A 98 6.93 10.23 -3.88
CA PHE A 98 6.20 11.26 -3.15
C PHE A 98 7.11 12.07 -2.22
N VAL A 99 7.93 11.41 -1.38
CA VAL A 99 8.81 12.13 -0.45
C VAL A 99 9.94 12.86 -1.18
N SER A 100 10.40 12.36 -2.32
CA SER A 100 11.37 13.03 -3.19
C SER A 100 10.79 14.32 -3.76
N LEU A 101 9.58 14.27 -4.30
CA LEU A 101 8.88 15.45 -4.80
C LEU A 101 8.63 16.47 -3.69
N LEU A 102 8.28 16.02 -2.49
CA LEU A 102 8.10 16.89 -1.33
C LEU A 102 9.38 17.67 -0.98
N ILE A 103 10.56 17.06 -1.10
CA ILE A 103 11.84 17.74 -0.83
C ILE A 103 12.26 18.65 -1.99
N TRP A 104 12.15 18.19 -3.24
CA TRP A 104 12.75 18.88 -4.39
C TRP A 104 11.86 19.92 -5.05
N MET A 105 10.54 19.79 -5.00
CA MET A 105 9.65 20.75 -5.64
C MET A 105 9.78 22.16 -5.03
N PRO A 106 9.69 23.22 -5.83
CA PRO A 106 9.68 24.58 -5.33
C PRO A 106 8.39 24.84 -4.53
N SER A 107 8.52 25.01 -3.22
CA SER A 107 7.39 25.28 -2.32
C SER A 107 7.71 26.52 -1.50
N PRO A 108 7.36 27.73 -1.98
CA PRO A 108 7.72 28.99 -1.28
C PRO A 108 7.00 29.12 0.08
N TRP A 109 5.93 28.37 0.27
CA TRP A 109 5.12 28.36 1.49
C TRP A 109 5.67 27.43 2.60
N MET A 110 6.74 26.65 2.31
CA MET A 110 7.23 25.63 3.22
C MET A 110 8.76 25.50 3.12
N GLY A 111 9.46 25.81 4.20
CA GLY A 111 10.93 25.69 4.29
C GLY A 111 11.44 24.24 4.21
N VAL A 112 12.76 24.06 3.99
CA VAL A 112 13.37 22.74 3.90
C VAL A 112 13.21 21.90 5.19
N PRO A 113 13.36 22.48 6.42
CA PRO A 113 13.11 21.72 7.65
C PRO A 113 11.68 21.16 7.72
N ALA A 114 10.67 21.97 7.36
CA ALA A 114 9.28 21.55 7.35
C ALA A 114 9.05 20.39 6.38
N ARG A 115 9.65 20.42 5.19
CA ARG A 115 9.56 19.33 4.19
C ARG A 115 10.22 18.05 4.70
N LEU A 116 11.39 18.17 5.35
CA LEU A 116 12.07 17.02 5.93
C LEU A 116 11.23 16.40 7.04
N ILE A 117 10.71 17.21 7.97
CA ILE A 117 9.80 16.73 9.03
C ILE A 117 8.58 16.03 8.42
N SER A 118 7.93 16.64 7.42
CA SER A 118 6.78 16.02 6.73
C SER A 118 7.11 14.69 6.09
N ALA A 119 8.27 14.60 5.42
CA ALA A 119 8.73 13.36 4.79
C ALA A 119 9.02 12.25 5.82
N ILE A 120 9.64 12.60 6.95
CA ILE A 120 9.89 11.64 8.04
C ILE A 120 8.58 11.19 8.68
N ILE A 121 7.64 12.11 8.95
CA ILE A 121 6.29 11.77 9.45
C ILE A 121 5.61 10.77 8.51
N PHE A 122 5.71 11.00 7.21
CA PHE A 122 5.14 10.11 6.19
C PHE A 122 5.82 8.73 6.21
N LEU A 123 7.16 8.68 6.18
CA LEU A 123 7.93 7.44 6.16
C LEU A 123 7.79 6.61 7.44
N THR A 124 7.52 7.25 8.58
CA THR A 124 7.37 6.61 9.90
C THR A 124 5.90 6.41 10.31
N ASN A 125 4.96 6.62 9.41
CA ASN A 125 3.57 6.28 9.65
C ASN A 125 3.40 4.75 9.61
N ILE A 126 2.88 4.15 10.70
CA ILE A 126 2.80 2.69 10.85
C ILE A 126 1.92 2.05 9.77
N ALA A 127 0.75 2.63 9.50
CA ALA A 127 -0.14 2.09 8.48
C ALA A 127 0.48 2.17 7.07
N LEU A 128 1.25 3.22 6.80
CA LEU A 128 1.98 3.33 5.54
C LEU A 128 3.16 2.36 5.46
N ILE A 129 3.89 2.12 6.55
CA ILE A 129 4.96 1.12 6.58
C ILE A 129 4.38 -0.27 6.27
N GLU A 130 3.27 -0.64 6.91
CA GLU A 130 2.60 -1.90 6.63
C GLU A 130 2.20 -2.03 5.15
N LYS A 131 1.43 -1.07 4.64
CA LYS A 131 0.91 -1.12 3.26
C LYS A 131 1.96 -0.77 2.21
N GLY A 132 2.95 0.02 2.55
CA GLY A 132 4.05 0.41 1.67
C GLY A 132 5.02 -0.72 1.34
N ARG A 133 5.10 -1.73 2.21
CA ARG A 133 5.94 -2.91 2.03
C ARG A 133 5.20 -4.10 1.39
N LEU A 134 3.91 -3.96 1.09
CA LEU A 134 3.08 -4.93 0.40
C LEU A 134 2.70 -4.41 -0.98
N ILE A 135 2.49 -5.30 -1.93
CA ILE A 135 1.90 -4.93 -3.21
C ILE A 135 0.37 -4.94 -3.10
N GLU A 136 -0.11 -4.14 -2.16
CA GLU A 136 -1.50 -3.75 -2.09
C GLU A 136 -1.69 -2.41 -2.83
N ILE A 137 -2.93 -2.01 -3.06
CA ILE A 137 -3.24 -0.79 -3.83
C ILE A 137 -2.91 0.47 -3.02
N GLU A 138 -2.96 0.36 -1.69
CA GLU A 138 -3.00 1.49 -0.76
C GLU A 138 -1.80 2.42 -0.90
N ALA A 139 -0.57 1.91 -0.86
CA ALA A 139 0.64 2.73 -0.88
C ALA A 139 0.77 3.56 -2.16
N VAL A 140 0.51 2.94 -3.32
CA VAL A 140 0.53 3.63 -4.62
C VAL A 140 -0.56 4.70 -4.65
N TYR A 141 -1.76 4.38 -4.19
CA TYR A 141 -2.90 5.28 -4.21
C TYR A 141 -2.74 6.49 -3.26
N ILE A 142 -2.20 6.25 -2.05
CA ILE A 142 -1.84 7.30 -1.08
C ILE A 142 -0.79 8.24 -1.70
N SER A 143 0.26 7.66 -2.28
CA SER A 143 1.34 8.45 -2.91
C SER A 143 0.82 9.27 -4.08
N LEU A 144 0.00 8.69 -4.97
CA LEU A 144 -0.61 9.41 -6.09
C LEU A 144 -1.51 10.56 -5.61
N THR A 145 -2.30 10.34 -4.54
CA THR A 145 -3.12 11.40 -3.94
C THR A 145 -2.23 12.55 -3.44
N GLY A 146 -1.17 12.20 -2.70
CA GLY A 146 -0.21 13.19 -2.20
C GLY A 146 0.49 13.93 -3.33
N ILE A 147 0.93 13.24 -4.39
CA ILE A 147 1.58 13.83 -5.57
C ILE A 147 0.64 14.80 -6.27
N ALA A 148 -0.61 14.41 -6.54
CA ALA A 148 -1.57 15.29 -7.22
C ALA A 148 -1.81 16.59 -6.44
N ILE A 149 -2.00 16.48 -5.11
CA ILE A 149 -2.22 17.65 -4.24
C ILE A 149 -0.95 18.50 -4.15
N LEU A 150 0.21 17.89 -3.98
CA LEU A 150 1.49 18.59 -3.89
C LEU A 150 1.81 19.37 -5.18
N LEU A 151 1.58 18.77 -6.35
CA LEU A 151 1.70 19.42 -7.65
C LEU A 151 0.82 20.66 -7.71
N TRP A 152 -0.47 20.49 -7.38
CA TRP A 152 -1.41 21.60 -7.42
C TRP A 152 -1.02 22.72 -6.45
N LEU A 153 -0.67 22.40 -5.19
CA LEU A 153 -0.27 23.38 -4.17
C LEU A 153 0.95 24.19 -4.60
N ASN A 154 1.95 23.52 -5.15
CA ASN A 154 3.19 24.20 -5.56
C ASN A 154 2.98 25.10 -6.78
N ILE A 155 2.29 24.62 -7.81
CA ILE A 155 2.01 25.42 -9.01
C ILE A 155 1.10 26.61 -8.66
N TRP A 156 0.10 26.39 -7.79
CA TRP A 156 -0.76 27.45 -7.29
C TRP A 156 0.01 28.52 -6.52
N SER A 157 0.92 28.13 -5.64
CA SER A 157 1.66 29.04 -4.75
C SER A 157 2.66 29.94 -5.50
N ILE A 158 3.21 29.47 -6.61
CA ILE A 158 4.13 30.25 -7.47
C ILE A 158 3.40 31.01 -8.57
N ASN A 159 2.07 31.05 -8.57
CA ASN A 159 1.26 31.55 -9.68
C ASN A 159 1.69 30.98 -11.05
N GLY A 160 1.99 29.69 -11.07
CA GLY A 160 2.49 29.00 -12.26
C GLY A 160 1.49 28.94 -13.41
N LEU A 161 1.90 28.31 -14.50
CA LEU A 161 1.10 28.21 -15.72
C LEU A 161 -0.25 27.54 -15.45
N LYS A 162 -1.35 28.19 -15.82
CA LYS A 162 -2.72 27.71 -15.55
C LYS A 162 -3.00 26.32 -16.14
N TRP A 163 -2.45 26.03 -17.32
CA TRP A 163 -2.61 24.70 -17.91
C TRP A 163 -1.89 23.62 -17.09
N LEU A 164 -0.69 23.90 -16.59
CA LEU A 164 0.08 22.97 -15.77
C LEU A 164 -0.59 22.76 -14.40
N LEU A 165 -1.18 23.83 -13.81
CA LEU A 165 -1.93 23.76 -12.55
C LEU A 165 -3.01 22.69 -12.57
N TRP A 166 -3.68 22.50 -13.71
CA TRP A 166 -4.79 21.59 -13.83
C TRP A 166 -4.43 20.27 -14.53
N LEU A 167 -3.65 20.31 -15.62
CA LEU A 167 -3.37 19.09 -16.39
C LEU A 167 -2.38 18.15 -15.67
N ALA A 168 -1.35 18.69 -14.99
CA ALA A 168 -0.39 17.84 -14.32
C ALA A 168 -1.02 16.99 -13.19
N PRO A 169 -1.82 17.55 -12.25
CA PRO A 169 -2.57 16.74 -11.30
C PRO A 169 -3.58 15.82 -11.99
N SER A 170 -4.23 16.25 -13.09
CA SER A 170 -5.24 15.43 -13.78
C SER A 170 -4.67 14.14 -14.35
N ILE A 171 -3.45 14.15 -14.88
CA ILE A 171 -2.76 12.93 -15.33
C ILE A 171 -2.55 11.96 -14.15
N VAL A 172 -2.09 12.48 -13.01
CA VAL A 172 -1.89 11.67 -11.78
C VAL A 172 -3.21 11.11 -11.27
N LEU A 173 -4.27 11.91 -11.26
CA LEU A 173 -5.62 11.51 -10.84
C LEU A 173 -6.21 10.46 -11.78
N ALA A 174 -6.05 10.62 -13.10
CA ALA A 174 -6.51 9.63 -14.09
C ALA A 174 -5.84 8.28 -13.86
N PHE A 175 -4.52 8.26 -13.65
CA PHE A 175 -3.82 7.03 -13.30
C PHE A 175 -4.29 6.47 -11.94
N GLY A 176 -4.49 7.32 -10.94
CA GLY A 176 -5.04 6.92 -9.64
C GLY A 176 -6.43 6.28 -9.75
N MET A 177 -7.28 6.76 -10.66
CA MET A 177 -8.56 6.12 -10.96
C MET A 177 -8.37 4.72 -11.56
N LEU A 178 -7.37 4.53 -12.42
CA LEU A 178 -7.02 3.21 -12.97
C LEU A 178 -6.36 2.27 -11.93
N VAL A 179 -5.86 2.80 -10.81
CA VAL A 179 -5.33 2.00 -9.70
C VAL A 179 -6.42 1.50 -8.76
N LYS A 180 -7.37 2.36 -8.33
CA LYS A 180 -8.38 1.98 -7.30
C LYS A 180 -9.80 2.48 -7.58
N GLY A 181 -9.97 3.39 -8.52
CA GLY A 181 -11.26 4.00 -8.82
C GLY A 181 -11.38 5.45 -8.35
N PRO A 182 -12.59 6.06 -8.46
CA PRO A 182 -12.79 7.51 -8.43
C PRO A 182 -12.62 8.19 -7.06
N PHE A 183 -12.51 7.45 -5.97
CA PHE A 183 -12.41 8.06 -4.63
C PHE A 183 -11.19 8.99 -4.45
N ILE A 184 -10.15 8.89 -5.29
CA ILE A 184 -9.01 9.82 -5.28
C ILE A 184 -9.46 11.27 -5.52
N LEU A 185 -10.53 11.46 -6.31
CA LEU A 185 -11.08 12.79 -6.59
C LEU A 185 -11.67 13.46 -5.34
N ILE A 186 -12.26 12.68 -4.42
CA ILE A 186 -12.78 13.21 -3.16
C ILE A 186 -11.66 13.88 -2.37
N PHE A 187 -10.53 13.21 -2.21
CA PHE A 187 -9.40 13.74 -1.45
C PHE A 187 -8.76 14.97 -2.12
N PHE A 188 -8.61 14.92 -3.43
CA PHE A 188 -8.04 16.03 -4.19
C PHE A 188 -8.95 17.25 -4.16
N TYR A 189 -10.23 17.08 -4.54
CA TYR A 189 -11.15 18.21 -4.65
C TYR A 189 -11.58 18.76 -3.29
N SER A 190 -11.65 17.96 -2.23
CA SER A 190 -11.91 18.48 -0.88
C SER A 190 -10.84 19.50 -0.47
N VAL A 191 -9.57 19.26 -0.80
CA VAL A 191 -8.48 20.20 -0.51
C VAL A 191 -8.51 21.41 -1.45
N VAL A 192 -8.57 21.18 -2.75
CA VAL A 192 -8.53 22.24 -3.77
C VAL A 192 -9.71 23.21 -3.61
N VAL A 193 -10.92 22.68 -3.48
CA VAL A 193 -12.13 23.52 -3.30
C VAL A 193 -12.04 24.32 -2.00
N SER A 194 -11.58 23.73 -0.91
CA SER A 194 -11.40 24.44 0.36
C SER A 194 -10.42 25.62 0.22
N ILE A 195 -9.29 25.41 -0.48
CA ILE A 195 -8.32 26.50 -0.74
C ILE A 195 -8.94 27.57 -1.63
N LEU A 196 -9.65 27.21 -2.68
CA LEU A 196 -10.30 28.15 -3.60
C LEU A 196 -11.39 28.97 -2.90
N CYS A 197 -12.12 28.37 -1.96
CA CYS A 197 -13.09 29.09 -1.11
C CYS A 197 -12.39 30.12 -0.22
N TYR A 198 -11.34 29.74 0.53
CA TYR A 198 -10.60 30.66 1.39
C TYR A 198 -9.91 31.78 0.60
N SER A 199 -9.40 31.48 -0.59
CA SER A 199 -8.75 32.47 -1.47
C SER A 199 -9.74 33.31 -2.27
N LYS A 200 -11.06 33.04 -2.20
CA LYS A 200 -12.11 33.68 -3.01
C LYS A 200 -11.89 33.55 -4.52
N LYS A 201 -11.16 32.50 -4.95
CA LYS A 201 -10.83 32.25 -6.37
C LYS A 201 -11.62 31.06 -6.96
N PHE A 202 -12.85 30.84 -6.51
CA PHE A 202 -13.70 29.72 -6.92
C PHE A 202 -13.91 29.64 -8.45
N ARG A 203 -13.88 30.79 -9.14
CA ARG A 203 -13.95 30.86 -10.62
C ARG A 203 -12.86 30.06 -11.34
N SER A 204 -11.76 29.72 -10.65
CA SER A 204 -10.69 28.88 -11.22
C SER A 204 -11.17 27.48 -11.61
N LEU A 205 -12.23 26.97 -10.98
CA LEU A 205 -12.87 25.69 -11.36
C LEU A 205 -13.58 25.76 -12.72
N PHE A 206 -13.89 26.93 -13.22
CA PHE A 206 -14.49 27.13 -14.54
C PHE A 206 -13.43 27.47 -15.61
N SER A 207 -12.15 27.35 -15.28
CA SER A 207 -11.06 27.54 -16.23
C SER A 207 -11.13 26.49 -17.34
N PRO A 208 -10.90 26.85 -18.62
CA PRO A 208 -10.82 25.88 -19.72
C PRO A 208 -9.83 24.74 -19.45
N TRP A 209 -8.74 25.03 -18.78
CA TRP A 209 -7.71 24.05 -18.41
C TRP A 209 -8.19 23.06 -17.35
N HIS A 210 -9.01 23.49 -16.40
CA HIS A 210 -9.64 22.58 -15.45
C HIS A 210 -10.66 21.68 -16.14
N ILE A 211 -11.52 22.25 -17.00
CA ILE A 211 -12.51 21.48 -17.78
C ILE A 211 -11.78 20.43 -18.64
N LEU A 212 -10.69 20.82 -19.32
CA LEU A 212 -9.87 19.89 -20.09
C LEU A 212 -9.23 18.81 -19.20
N GLY A 213 -8.77 19.18 -18.01
CA GLY A 213 -8.23 18.22 -17.04
C GLY A 213 -9.28 17.19 -16.58
N VAL A 214 -10.50 17.63 -16.27
CA VAL A 214 -11.62 16.75 -15.93
C VAL A 214 -12.00 15.86 -17.12
N PHE A 215 -12.06 16.42 -18.32
CA PHE A 215 -12.28 15.65 -19.54
C PHE A 215 -11.21 14.58 -19.73
N LEU A 216 -9.94 14.89 -19.53
CA LEU A 216 -8.82 13.94 -19.62
C LEU A 216 -8.99 12.78 -18.63
N ILE A 217 -9.34 13.07 -17.38
CA ILE A 217 -9.58 12.05 -16.34
C ILE A 217 -10.71 11.11 -16.78
N ILE A 218 -11.83 11.69 -17.20
CA ILE A 218 -13.02 10.93 -17.64
C ILE A 218 -12.69 10.13 -18.89
N PHE A 219 -12.05 10.74 -19.87
CA PHE A 219 -11.70 10.10 -21.15
C PHE A 219 -10.80 8.89 -20.96
N LEU A 220 -9.73 9.00 -20.14
CA LEU A 220 -8.82 7.89 -19.90
C LEU A 220 -9.50 6.74 -19.12
N PHE A 221 -10.33 7.06 -18.14
CA PHE A 221 -11.02 6.05 -17.36
C PHE A 221 -12.15 5.36 -18.16
N LEU A 222 -12.99 6.14 -18.84
CA LEU A 222 -14.06 5.58 -19.69
C LEU A 222 -13.50 4.89 -20.93
N GLY A 223 -12.38 5.38 -21.48
CA GLY A 223 -11.68 4.72 -22.59
C GLY A 223 -11.21 3.32 -22.19
N TRP A 224 -10.56 3.19 -21.01
CA TRP A 224 -10.24 1.86 -20.48
C TRP A 224 -11.49 1.01 -20.27
N LEU A 225 -12.53 1.57 -19.66
CA LEU A 225 -13.77 0.85 -19.36
C LEU A 225 -14.44 0.33 -20.66
N TYR A 226 -14.48 1.16 -21.70
CA TYR A 226 -14.99 0.79 -23.03
C TYR A 226 -14.20 -0.38 -23.62
N LEU A 227 -12.87 -0.31 -23.63
CA LEU A 227 -12.02 -1.39 -24.14
C LEU A 227 -12.19 -2.68 -23.31
N ALA A 228 -12.38 -2.58 -22.01
CA ALA A 228 -12.64 -3.73 -21.16
C ALA A 228 -14.00 -4.38 -21.46
N PHE A 229 -15.04 -3.59 -21.73
CA PHE A 229 -16.35 -4.11 -22.13
C PHE A 229 -16.33 -4.85 -23.46
N GLN A 230 -15.41 -4.51 -24.38
CA GLN A 230 -15.26 -5.23 -25.64
C GLN A 230 -14.64 -6.63 -25.48
N GLN A 231 -13.96 -6.90 -24.34
CA GLN A 231 -13.25 -8.16 -24.10
C GLN A 231 -14.02 -9.15 -23.22
N THR A 232 -15.21 -8.77 -22.73
CA THR A 232 -15.95 -9.59 -21.78
C THR A 232 -17.46 -9.40 -21.90
N ASN A 233 -18.22 -10.17 -21.11
CA ASN A 233 -19.66 -9.99 -20.98
C ASN A 233 -19.97 -8.69 -20.22
N ALA A 234 -20.42 -7.67 -20.96
CA ALA A 234 -20.69 -6.32 -20.46
C ALA A 234 -21.69 -6.31 -19.30
N SER A 235 -22.71 -7.18 -19.31
CA SER A 235 -23.72 -7.25 -18.24
C SER A 235 -23.10 -7.74 -16.92
N LYS A 236 -22.25 -8.76 -16.97
CA LYS A 236 -21.57 -9.32 -15.78
C LYS A 236 -20.55 -8.33 -15.20
N MET A 237 -19.79 -7.65 -16.03
CA MET A 237 -18.85 -6.61 -15.60
C MET A 237 -19.59 -5.43 -14.97
N SER A 238 -20.62 -4.91 -15.63
CA SER A 238 -21.45 -3.80 -15.15
C SER A 238 -22.11 -4.12 -13.81
N SER A 239 -22.72 -5.30 -13.66
CA SER A 239 -23.33 -5.73 -12.39
C SER A 239 -22.31 -5.84 -11.26
N THR A 240 -21.12 -6.37 -11.53
CA THR A 240 -20.06 -6.49 -10.52
C THR A 240 -19.52 -5.12 -10.11
N MET A 241 -19.26 -4.23 -11.05
CA MET A 241 -18.74 -2.88 -10.74
C MET A 241 -19.77 -2.02 -10.03
N SER A 242 -21.04 -2.05 -10.50
CA SER A 242 -22.13 -1.30 -9.86
C SER A 242 -22.43 -1.84 -8.46
N SER A 243 -22.45 -3.15 -8.26
CA SER A 243 -22.65 -3.75 -6.93
C SER A 243 -21.56 -3.32 -5.96
N GLN A 244 -20.28 -3.26 -6.38
CA GLN A 244 -19.19 -2.81 -5.53
C GLN A 244 -19.27 -1.33 -5.14
N LEU A 245 -19.78 -0.47 -6.00
CA LEU A 245 -20.00 0.94 -5.69
C LEU A 245 -21.25 1.12 -4.82
N LEU A 246 -22.37 0.52 -5.22
CA LEU A 246 -23.66 0.67 -4.55
C LEU A 246 -23.65 0.06 -3.15
N THR A 247 -23.03 -1.11 -2.96
CA THR A 247 -22.91 -1.73 -1.63
C THR A 247 -22.13 -0.87 -0.63
N ARG A 248 -21.25 0.02 -1.09
CA ARG A 248 -20.53 0.95 -0.22
C ARG A 248 -21.36 2.15 0.18
N ILE A 249 -22.30 2.58 -0.67
CA ILE A 249 -23.05 3.83 -0.52
C ILE A 249 -24.46 3.58 0.03
N ILE A 250 -25.15 2.50 -0.41
CA ILE A 250 -26.59 2.29 -0.20
C ILE A 250 -26.90 1.12 0.75
N ASN A 251 -25.89 0.42 1.26
CA ASN A 251 -26.12 -0.78 2.08
C ASN A 251 -26.66 -0.42 3.48
N LYS A 252 -27.34 -1.39 4.12
CA LYS A 252 -27.75 -1.26 5.52
C LYS A 252 -26.51 -1.01 6.39
N LEU A 253 -26.58 0.01 7.24
CA LEU A 253 -25.52 0.37 8.17
C LEU A 253 -25.44 -0.69 9.29
N ASP A 254 -24.35 -1.42 9.31
CA ASP A 254 -23.97 -2.21 10.48
C ASP A 254 -23.20 -1.29 11.43
N PHE A 255 -23.87 -0.83 12.48
CA PHE A 255 -23.33 0.16 13.42
C PHE A 255 -22.07 -0.33 14.13
N LEU A 256 -21.98 -1.62 14.47
CA LEU A 256 -20.82 -2.18 15.16
C LEU A 256 -19.60 -2.21 14.23
N TYR A 257 -19.77 -2.77 13.02
CA TYR A 257 -18.73 -2.82 12.00
C TYR A 257 -18.27 -1.41 11.62
N TRP A 258 -19.21 -0.52 11.35
CA TRP A 258 -18.94 0.87 11.00
C TRP A 258 -18.20 1.59 12.14
N GLY A 259 -18.69 1.53 13.38
CA GLY A 259 -18.08 2.15 14.54
C GLY A 259 -16.65 1.68 14.79
N GLN A 260 -16.39 0.38 14.69
CA GLN A 260 -15.04 -0.18 14.78
C GLN A 260 -14.12 0.38 13.71
N ASN A 261 -14.58 0.48 12.46
CA ASN A 261 -13.77 1.03 11.39
C ASN A 261 -13.56 2.53 11.49
N VAL A 262 -14.53 3.30 12.02
CA VAL A 262 -14.34 4.72 12.36
C VAL A 262 -13.22 4.88 13.38
N VAL A 263 -13.23 4.11 14.47
CA VAL A 263 -12.16 4.14 15.48
C VAL A 263 -10.82 3.76 14.87
N ARG A 264 -10.76 2.67 14.11
CA ARG A 264 -9.54 2.23 13.39
C ARG A 264 -9.01 3.27 12.41
N SER A 265 -9.87 4.12 11.84
CA SER A 265 -9.48 5.19 10.92
C SER A 265 -8.62 6.28 11.57
N PHE A 266 -8.73 6.47 12.88
CA PHE A 266 -7.81 7.35 13.60
C PHE A 266 -6.45 6.69 13.81
N PHE A 267 -6.40 5.38 14.03
CA PHE A 267 -5.15 4.66 14.21
C PHE A 267 -4.26 4.61 12.96
N VAL A 268 -4.80 4.91 11.75
CA VAL A 268 -3.97 5.02 10.55
C VAL A 268 -2.96 6.18 10.62
N PHE A 269 -3.12 7.11 11.56
CA PHE A 269 -2.19 8.23 11.76
C PHE A 269 -1.09 7.96 12.80
N LEU A 270 -1.06 6.76 13.40
CA LEU A 270 -0.02 6.43 14.40
C LEU A 270 1.39 6.44 13.80
N PRO A 271 2.40 6.88 14.58
CA PRO A 271 2.30 7.42 15.95
C PRO A 271 1.91 8.90 16.01
N TRP A 272 1.78 9.57 14.86
CA TRP A 272 1.61 11.00 14.70
C TRP A 272 0.20 11.52 15.07
N LEU A 273 -0.73 10.61 15.37
CA LEU A 273 -2.10 10.95 15.83
C LEU A 273 -2.10 11.92 17.02
N LEU A 274 -1.13 11.76 17.93
CA LEU A 274 -1.00 12.59 19.13
C LEU A 274 -0.78 14.08 18.81
N PHE A 275 -0.20 14.38 17.64
CA PHE A 275 0.07 15.74 17.19
C PHE A 275 -1.05 16.33 16.32
N VAL A 276 -2.00 15.53 15.86
CA VAL A 276 -3.11 15.99 15.01
C VAL A 276 -3.94 17.11 15.66
N PRO A 277 -4.26 17.09 17.00
CA PRO A 277 -4.99 18.18 17.64
C PRO A 277 -4.29 19.55 17.55
N MET A 278 -2.95 19.57 17.44
CA MET A 278 -2.18 20.81 17.28
C MET A 278 -2.54 21.59 16.02
N LEU A 279 -3.09 20.95 15.00
CA LEU A 279 -3.55 21.62 13.80
C LEU A 279 -4.63 22.68 14.06
N TRP A 280 -5.27 22.65 15.22
CA TRP A 280 -6.30 23.60 15.67
C TRP A 280 -5.82 24.57 16.75
N ASP A 281 -4.58 24.43 17.22
CA ASP A 281 -4.00 25.35 18.18
C ASP A 281 -3.80 26.74 17.55
N LYS A 282 -4.47 27.75 18.11
CA LYS A 282 -4.41 29.12 17.60
C LYS A 282 -3.04 29.76 17.83
N SER A 283 -2.35 29.40 18.92
CA SER A 283 -1.02 29.94 19.24
C SER A 283 0.02 29.53 18.18
N LEU A 284 -0.14 28.31 17.64
CA LEU A 284 0.73 27.72 16.65
C LEU A 284 0.40 28.20 15.23
N THR A 285 -0.87 28.13 14.88
CA THR A 285 -1.34 28.49 13.54
C THR A 285 -1.23 29.98 13.26
N SER A 286 -1.18 30.85 14.29
CA SER A 286 -0.93 32.29 14.13
C SER A 286 0.51 32.62 13.71
N ARG A 287 1.46 31.71 13.90
CA ARG A 287 2.86 31.86 13.45
C ARG A 287 3.05 31.63 11.94
N ILE A 288 2.03 31.07 11.27
CA ILE A 288 2.07 30.86 9.82
C ILE A 288 1.93 32.23 9.13
N GLU A 289 2.85 32.52 8.23
CA GLU A 289 2.80 33.74 7.42
C GLU A 289 1.45 33.90 6.70
N PRO A 290 0.93 35.14 6.55
CA PRO A 290 -0.39 35.38 5.95
C PRO A 290 -0.57 34.74 4.57
N ALA A 291 0.48 34.72 3.75
CA ALA A 291 0.47 34.11 2.42
C ALA A 291 0.27 32.58 2.48
N GLY A 292 0.85 31.91 3.48
CA GLY A 292 0.71 30.49 3.73
C GLY A 292 -0.58 30.11 4.48
N ALA A 293 -1.14 31.05 5.26
CA ALA A 293 -2.29 30.78 6.13
C ALA A 293 -3.54 30.30 5.35
N VAL A 294 -3.76 30.81 4.14
CA VAL A 294 -4.85 30.38 3.26
C VAL A 294 -4.66 28.93 2.84
N LEU A 295 -3.45 28.55 2.42
CA LEU A 295 -3.13 27.17 2.04
C LEU A 295 -3.28 26.23 3.23
N PHE A 296 -2.74 26.60 4.39
CA PHE A 296 -2.83 25.80 5.60
C PHE A 296 -4.29 25.56 6.02
N ARG A 297 -5.10 26.63 6.11
CA ARG A 297 -6.52 26.52 6.47
C ARG A 297 -7.31 25.70 5.46
N GLY A 298 -7.04 25.90 4.17
CA GLY A 298 -7.69 25.16 3.10
C GLY A 298 -7.32 23.68 3.10
N CYS A 299 -6.04 23.34 3.25
CA CYS A 299 -5.58 21.96 3.41
C CYS A 299 -6.21 21.29 4.63
N ARG A 300 -6.22 21.98 5.79
CA ARG A 300 -6.82 21.46 7.02
C ARG A 300 -8.32 21.18 6.84
N LEU A 301 -9.08 22.15 6.32
CA LEU A 301 -10.52 21.98 6.09
C LEU A 301 -10.79 20.86 5.07
N GLY A 302 -10.06 20.86 3.96
CA GLY A 302 -10.21 19.84 2.92
C GLY A 302 -9.86 18.42 3.43
N THR A 303 -8.85 18.31 4.29
CA THR A 303 -8.52 17.06 4.99
C THR A 303 -9.69 16.55 5.82
N VAL A 304 -10.30 17.43 6.63
CA VAL A 304 -11.47 17.07 7.46
C VAL A 304 -12.65 16.67 6.59
N ILE A 305 -12.95 17.44 5.54
CA ILE A 305 -14.05 17.13 4.62
C ILE A 305 -13.81 15.78 3.94
N GLY A 306 -12.63 15.55 3.37
CA GLY A 306 -12.29 14.28 2.71
C GLY A 306 -12.37 13.08 3.67
N PHE A 307 -11.90 13.23 4.91
CA PHE A 307 -12.00 12.22 5.94
C PHE A 307 -13.47 11.93 6.30
N ILE A 308 -14.27 12.96 6.56
CA ILE A 308 -15.70 12.84 6.91
C ILE A 308 -16.48 12.15 5.78
N LEU A 309 -16.27 12.56 4.52
CA LEU A 309 -16.98 11.96 3.37
C LEU A 309 -16.73 10.45 3.26
N ILE A 310 -15.55 9.98 3.65
CA ILE A 310 -15.23 8.55 3.63
C ILE A 310 -15.83 7.82 4.85
N ILE A 311 -15.73 8.37 6.05
CA ILE A 311 -16.26 7.69 7.24
C ILE A 311 -17.79 7.63 7.26
N LEU A 312 -18.47 8.51 6.53
CA LEU A 312 -19.93 8.47 6.38
C LEU A 312 -20.43 7.32 5.49
N MET A 313 -19.55 6.61 4.79
CA MET A 313 -19.95 5.47 3.97
C MET A 313 -20.33 4.26 4.84
N PRO A 314 -21.49 3.59 4.62
CA PRO A 314 -21.97 2.49 5.46
C PRO A 314 -21.03 1.29 5.56
N LYS A 315 -20.32 0.96 4.48
CA LYS A 315 -19.33 -0.14 4.43
C LYS A 315 -17.91 0.38 4.24
N MET A 316 -17.55 1.41 5.02
CA MET A 316 -16.19 1.91 5.01
C MET A 316 -15.23 0.95 5.74
N GLU A 317 -14.02 0.86 5.26
CA GLU A 317 -12.89 0.23 5.94
C GLU A 317 -11.87 1.31 6.30
N ALA A 318 -11.17 1.15 7.43
CA ALA A 318 -10.19 2.12 7.92
C ALA A 318 -9.13 2.48 6.86
N ARG A 319 -8.72 1.52 6.02
CA ARG A 319 -7.77 1.76 4.92
C ARG A 319 -8.27 2.74 3.86
N TYR A 320 -9.58 3.01 3.77
CA TYR A 320 -10.11 3.97 2.79
C TYR A 320 -9.84 5.42 3.18
N THR A 321 -9.53 5.69 4.46
CA THR A 321 -9.14 7.03 4.93
C THR A 321 -7.65 7.33 4.75
N MET A 322 -6.81 6.33 4.45
CA MET A 322 -5.36 6.48 4.33
C MET A 322 -4.90 7.54 3.28
N PRO A 323 -5.62 7.81 2.17
CA PRO A 323 -5.22 8.85 1.22
C PRO A 323 -5.17 10.27 1.83
N VAL A 324 -5.68 10.47 3.04
CA VAL A 324 -5.55 11.73 3.81
C VAL A 324 -4.15 11.87 4.43
N ILE A 325 -3.41 10.77 4.64
CA ILE A 325 -2.10 10.76 5.31
C ILE A 325 -1.11 11.78 4.74
N PRO A 326 -0.89 11.89 3.40
CA PRO A 326 0.08 12.83 2.86
C PRO A 326 -0.16 14.28 3.29
N ILE A 327 -1.43 14.69 3.32
CA ILE A 327 -1.81 16.06 3.66
C ILE A 327 -1.62 16.32 5.16
N VAL A 328 -2.01 15.35 6.00
CA VAL A 328 -1.78 15.43 7.46
C VAL A 328 -0.28 15.53 7.75
N CYS A 329 0.56 14.74 7.07
CA CYS A 329 2.01 14.80 7.21
C CYS A 329 2.58 16.18 6.81
N ILE A 330 2.10 16.76 5.71
CA ILE A 330 2.49 18.10 5.27
C ILE A 330 2.08 19.14 6.31
N LEU A 331 0.85 19.11 6.80
CA LEU A 331 0.34 20.07 7.79
C LEU A 331 1.10 19.96 9.13
N LEU A 332 1.33 18.74 9.61
CA LEU A 332 2.09 18.52 10.85
C LEU A 332 3.54 18.95 10.72
N GLY A 333 4.21 18.56 9.62
CA GLY A 333 5.60 18.94 9.38
C GLY A 333 5.77 20.45 9.25
N TRP A 334 4.81 21.13 8.60
CA TRP A 334 4.80 22.57 8.53
C TRP A 334 4.65 23.21 9.91
N LEU A 335 3.68 22.76 10.69
CA LEU A 335 3.41 23.30 12.02
C LEU A 335 4.57 23.03 13.00
N LEU A 336 5.08 21.79 13.02
CA LEU A 336 6.18 21.41 13.88
C LEU A 336 7.49 22.16 13.56
N SER A 337 7.70 22.53 12.30
CA SER A 337 8.89 23.32 11.91
C SER A 337 8.87 24.78 12.41
N LEU A 338 7.69 25.31 12.76
CA LEU A 338 7.53 26.65 13.33
C LEU A 338 7.76 26.68 14.85
N HIS A 339 7.97 25.52 15.45
CA HIS A 339 8.13 25.37 16.90
C HIS A 339 9.60 25.32 17.29
N THR A 340 10.01 26.32 18.07
CA THR A 340 11.30 26.35 18.75
C THR A 340 11.20 26.08 20.25
N ASP A 341 10.00 26.22 20.87
CA ASP A 341 9.85 26.28 22.33
C ASP A 341 8.82 25.29 22.89
N PHE A 342 8.91 24.02 22.57
CA PHE A 342 7.88 22.99 22.88
C PHE A 342 8.15 22.25 24.20
N VAL A 343 8.21 22.94 25.33
CA VAL A 343 8.72 22.40 26.60
C VAL A 343 7.94 21.22 27.18
N SER A 344 6.62 21.15 27.07
CA SER A 344 5.84 20.07 27.73
C SER A 344 5.63 18.83 26.83
N ALA A 345 5.24 19.01 25.57
CA ALA A 345 5.12 17.89 24.62
C ALA A 345 6.50 17.30 24.28
N ASP A 346 7.54 18.12 24.28
CA ASP A 346 8.92 17.74 24.08
C ASP A 346 9.38 16.69 25.11
N ARG A 347 9.06 16.89 26.40
CA ARG A 347 9.39 15.92 27.46
C ARG A 347 8.67 14.59 27.28
N PHE A 348 7.40 14.62 26.93
CA PHE A 348 6.62 13.41 26.64
C PHE A 348 7.20 12.66 25.44
N TRP A 349 7.49 13.37 24.36
CA TRP A 349 8.04 12.78 23.13
C TRP A 349 9.42 12.15 23.37
N LYS A 350 10.32 12.85 24.07
CA LYS A 350 11.64 12.31 24.47
C LYS A 350 11.52 11.03 25.30
N ASN A 351 10.60 11.04 26.27
CA ASN A 351 10.37 9.87 27.13
C ASN A 351 9.76 8.70 26.31
N ALA A 352 8.86 8.98 25.38
CA ALA A 352 8.29 7.97 24.51
C ALA A 352 9.35 7.34 23.58
N ILE A 353 10.22 8.15 22.97
CA ILE A 353 11.36 7.66 22.18
C ILE A 353 12.26 6.75 23.03
N LEU A 354 12.62 7.20 24.23
CA LEU A 354 13.49 6.45 25.13
C LEU A 354 12.84 5.13 25.58
N ALA A 355 11.56 5.16 25.97
CA ALA A 355 10.82 3.96 26.33
C ALA A 355 10.79 2.95 25.17
N PHE A 356 10.54 3.42 23.95
CA PHE A 356 10.53 2.56 22.76
C PHE A 356 11.89 1.93 22.48
N LEU A 357 12.98 2.67 22.65
CA LEU A 357 14.35 2.16 22.47
C LEU A 357 14.71 1.15 23.55
N VAL A 358 14.31 1.38 24.81
CA VAL A 358 14.50 0.40 25.90
C VAL A 358 13.73 -0.90 25.61
N VAL A 359 12.47 -0.80 25.19
CA VAL A 359 11.69 -1.97 24.73
C VAL A 359 12.38 -2.66 23.57
N SER A 360 12.92 -1.90 22.63
CA SER A 360 13.72 -2.45 21.51
C SER A 360 14.96 -3.22 21.99
N CYS A 361 15.67 -2.74 23.01
CA CYS A 361 16.79 -3.49 23.60
C CYS A 361 16.32 -4.83 24.19
N LEU A 362 15.22 -4.82 24.94
CA LEU A 362 14.65 -6.02 25.55
C LEU A 362 14.17 -7.03 24.50
N THR A 363 13.50 -6.57 23.46
CA THR A 363 13.02 -7.44 22.37
C THR A 363 14.17 -8.01 21.55
N ALA A 364 15.24 -7.24 21.29
CA ALA A 364 16.43 -7.73 20.60
C ALA A 364 17.18 -8.77 21.42
N ALA A 365 17.32 -8.54 22.75
CA ALA A 365 17.91 -9.51 23.65
C ALA A 365 17.09 -10.81 23.72
N ALA A 366 15.76 -10.71 23.81
CA ALA A 366 14.87 -11.86 23.75
C ALA A 366 14.98 -12.58 22.40
N GLY A 367 15.02 -11.86 21.28
CA GLY A 367 15.23 -12.41 19.95
C GLY A 367 16.53 -13.19 19.83
N LEU A 368 17.62 -12.69 20.44
CA LEU A 368 18.92 -13.38 20.46
C LEU A 368 18.88 -14.67 21.30
N ILE A 369 18.14 -14.68 22.41
CA ILE A 369 18.05 -15.82 23.31
C ILE A 369 17.12 -16.90 22.74
N PHE A 370 15.94 -16.53 22.28
CA PHE A 370 14.85 -17.46 22.00
C PHE A 370 14.60 -17.76 20.51
N VAL A 371 15.07 -16.91 19.58
CA VAL A 371 14.73 -17.04 18.17
C VAL A 371 15.94 -17.33 17.28
N SER A 372 16.92 -16.44 17.26
CA SER A 372 18.04 -16.56 16.33
C SER A 372 19.32 -15.96 16.90
N LYS A 373 20.39 -16.76 16.93
CA LYS A 373 21.75 -16.31 17.28
C LYS A 373 22.54 -15.78 16.08
N SER A 374 21.85 -15.22 15.10
CA SER A 374 22.48 -14.70 13.89
C SER A 374 23.28 -13.42 14.16
N SER A 375 24.30 -13.16 13.34
CA SER A 375 25.04 -11.90 13.37
C SER A 375 24.13 -10.67 13.19
N ALA A 376 23.07 -10.82 12.39
CA ALA A 376 22.07 -9.75 12.19
C ALA A 376 21.33 -9.40 13.49
N THR A 377 20.95 -10.40 14.30
CA THR A 377 20.29 -10.17 15.61
C THR A 377 21.25 -9.49 16.61
N ILE A 378 22.52 -9.90 16.61
CA ILE A 378 23.55 -9.25 17.44
C ILE A 378 23.72 -7.79 17.02
N ILE A 379 23.84 -7.51 15.73
CA ILE A 379 23.94 -6.14 15.20
C ILE A 379 22.71 -5.31 15.59
N ALA A 380 21.51 -5.88 15.47
CA ALA A 380 20.27 -5.20 15.86
C ALA A 380 20.26 -4.85 17.35
N LEU A 381 20.74 -5.73 18.23
CA LEU A 381 20.88 -5.46 19.67
C LEU A 381 21.91 -4.35 19.92
N VAL A 382 23.09 -4.42 19.32
CA VAL A 382 24.13 -3.40 19.46
C VAL A 382 23.62 -2.03 19.01
N LEU A 383 22.93 -1.96 17.89
CA LEU A 383 22.34 -0.71 17.39
C LEU A 383 21.25 -0.18 18.33
N ALA A 384 20.38 -1.04 18.87
CA ALA A 384 19.35 -0.64 19.82
C ALA A 384 19.97 -0.06 21.11
N VAL A 385 20.97 -0.74 21.66
CA VAL A 385 21.70 -0.28 22.86
C VAL A 385 22.43 1.04 22.58
N SER A 386 23.15 1.14 21.46
CA SER A 386 23.85 2.37 21.06
C SER A 386 22.90 3.54 20.86
N ALA A 387 21.77 3.32 20.17
CA ALA A 387 20.75 4.34 19.97
C ALA A 387 20.16 4.80 21.31
N THR A 388 19.86 3.85 22.22
CA THR A 388 19.35 4.16 23.57
C THR A 388 20.34 5.00 24.36
N ALA A 389 21.62 4.61 24.37
CA ALA A 389 22.67 5.35 25.06
C ALA A 389 22.84 6.77 24.52
N VAL A 390 22.87 6.94 23.19
CA VAL A 390 22.96 8.27 22.54
C VAL A 390 21.78 9.15 22.89
N VAL A 391 20.54 8.63 22.78
CA VAL A 391 19.33 9.38 23.10
C VAL A 391 19.27 9.73 24.58
N PHE A 392 19.61 8.79 25.47
CA PHE A 392 19.64 9.02 26.91
C PHE A 392 20.65 10.11 27.28
N TRP A 393 21.85 10.06 26.73
CA TRP A 393 22.90 11.02 27.07
C TRP A 393 22.62 12.41 26.50
N LYS A 394 22.10 12.46 25.26
CA LYS A 394 21.82 13.73 24.59
C LYS A 394 20.44 14.31 24.85
N ARG A 395 19.58 13.65 25.63
CA ARG A 395 18.17 14.07 25.83
C ARG A 395 17.99 15.50 26.33
N ASN A 396 18.94 16.03 27.08
CA ASN A 396 18.88 17.40 27.62
C ASN A 396 19.40 18.44 26.62
N GLU A 397 20.24 18.03 25.67
CA GLU A 397 20.76 18.90 24.61
C GLU A 397 19.78 19.06 23.46
N ILE A 398 18.85 18.11 23.30
CA ILE A 398 17.88 18.10 22.20
C ILE A 398 16.70 18.99 22.60
N GLN A 399 16.58 20.11 21.92
CA GLN A 399 15.53 21.10 22.20
C GLN A 399 14.69 21.45 20.96
N ASP A 400 15.08 20.94 19.78
CA ASP A 400 14.42 21.25 18.52
C ASP A 400 13.59 20.08 17.98
N THR A 401 12.46 20.40 17.34
CA THR A 401 11.52 19.43 16.77
C THR A 401 12.09 18.62 15.62
N LEU A 402 13.08 19.16 14.89
CA LEU A 402 13.75 18.43 13.81
C LEU A 402 14.56 17.27 14.38
N SER A 403 15.36 17.51 15.42
CA SER A 403 16.13 16.45 16.10
C SER A 403 15.23 15.36 16.68
N LEU A 404 14.09 15.73 17.30
CA LEU A 404 13.12 14.77 17.81
C LEU A 404 12.49 13.93 16.69
N THR A 405 12.18 14.55 15.56
CA THR A 405 11.65 13.86 14.38
C THR A 405 12.66 12.86 13.82
N LEU A 406 13.93 13.25 13.72
CA LEU A 406 15.02 12.36 13.27
C LEU A 406 15.25 11.20 14.24
N MET A 407 15.13 11.44 15.55
CA MET A 407 15.19 10.37 16.56
C MET A 407 14.00 9.41 16.45
N THR A 408 12.82 9.93 16.14
CA THR A 408 11.66 9.07 15.83
C THR A 408 11.96 8.17 14.64
N ALA A 409 12.57 8.70 13.57
CA ALA A 409 13.01 7.88 12.44
C ALA A 409 13.99 6.78 12.87
N LEU A 410 14.95 7.10 13.76
CA LEU A 410 15.89 6.12 14.30
C LEU A 410 15.18 4.98 15.04
N VAL A 411 14.16 5.27 15.84
CA VAL A 411 13.31 4.24 16.50
C VAL A 411 12.72 3.28 15.48
N PHE A 412 12.13 3.81 14.40
CA PHE A 412 11.53 2.98 13.35
C PHE A 412 12.57 2.17 12.57
N ILE A 413 13.75 2.74 12.31
CA ILE A 413 14.87 2.03 11.69
C ILE A 413 15.31 0.85 12.56
N VAL A 414 15.54 1.10 13.86
CA VAL A 414 15.92 0.04 14.82
C VAL A 414 14.85 -1.04 14.89
N GLY A 415 13.57 -0.66 15.01
CA GLY A 415 12.45 -1.61 15.02
C GLY A 415 12.38 -2.43 13.72
N MET A 416 12.63 -1.83 12.56
CA MET A 416 12.62 -2.54 11.28
C MET A 416 13.81 -3.50 11.14
N LEU A 417 14.99 -3.12 11.63
CA LEU A 417 16.14 -4.01 11.66
C LEU A 417 15.90 -5.23 12.56
N GLN A 418 15.24 -5.05 13.69
CA GLN A 418 14.82 -6.16 14.56
C GLN A 418 13.80 -7.06 13.88
N TYR A 419 12.74 -6.46 13.30
CA TYR A 419 11.77 -7.21 12.55
C TYR A 419 12.42 -8.07 11.46
N THR A 420 13.38 -7.53 10.74
CA THR A 420 14.06 -8.25 9.64
C THR A 420 15.13 -9.25 10.10
N SER A 421 15.69 -9.08 11.30
CA SER A 421 16.73 -9.96 11.83
C SER A 421 16.17 -11.23 12.49
N PHE A 422 15.05 -11.14 13.20
CA PHE A 422 14.43 -12.28 13.88
C PHE A 422 12.89 -12.33 13.78
N GLY A 423 12.21 -11.17 13.66
CA GLY A 423 10.76 -11.14 13.54
C GLY A 423 10.25 -11.83 12.27
N LEU A 424 10.97 -11.66 11.14
CA LEU A 424 10.64 -12.37 9.90
C LEU A 424 10.81 -13.89 10.03
N ASP A 425 11.77 -14.38 10.82
CA ASP A 425 11.96 -15.82 11.02
C ASP A 425 10.75 -16.42 11.75
N ILE A 426 10.17 -15.69 12.71
CA ILE A 426 8.94 -16.08 13.41
C ILE A 426 7.75 -16.13 12.42
N VAL A 427 7.60 -15.07 11.61
CA VAL A 427 6.49 -14.97 10.65
C VAL A 427 6.62 -16.04 9.56
N THR A 428 7.82 -16.22 8.99
CA THR A 428 8.04 -17.18 7.91
C THR A 428 7.99 -18.64 8.37
N SER A 429 8.31 -18.93 9.64
CA SER A 429 8.14 -20.27 10.19
C SER A 429 6.68 -20.74 10.22
N GLN A 430 5.74 -19.82 10.21
CA GLN A 430 4.31 -20.08 10.20
C GLN A 430 3.72 -20.10 8.77
N GLU A 431 4.53 -19.81 7.76
CA GLU A 431 4.09 -19.78 6.38
C GLU A 431 3.94 -21.20 5.82
N THR A 432 2.75 -21.54 5.35
CA THR A 432 2.45 -22.88 4.80
C THR A 432 2.39 -22.89 3.27
N ARG A 433 2.15 -21.75 2.64
CA ARG A 433 1.89 -21.64 1.19
C ARG A 433 3.14 -21.84 0.34
N ARG A 434 4.27 -21.29 0.77
CA ARG A 434 5.55 -21.44 0.09
C ARG A 434 6.08 -22.88 0.18
N PRO A 435 6.08 -23.54 1.35
CA PRO A 435 6.39 -24.95 1.45
C PRO A 435 5.47 -25.83 0.59
N ALA A 436 4.16 -25.54 0.55
CA ALA A 436 3.21 -26.27 -0.30
C ALA A 436 3.57 -26.13 -1.80
N ALA A 437 3.88 -24.93 -2.27
CA ALA A 437 4.31 -24.73 -3.65
C ALA A 437 5.62 -25.46 -3.97
N LEU A 438 6.58 -25.47 -3.04
CA LEU A 438 7.84 -26.20 -3.22
C LEU A 438 7.62 -27.72 -3.26
N ALA A 439 6.73 -28.25 -2.41
CA ALA A 439 6.35 -29.66 -2.44
C ALA A 439 5.71 -30.04 -3.79
N ILE A 440 4.75 -29.25 -4.28
CA ILE A 440 4.13 -29.46 -5.58
C ILE A 440 5.19 -29.41 -6.71
N ASN A 441 6.11 -28.45 -6.66
CA ASN A 441 7.19 -28.35 -7.64
C ASN A 441 8.18 -29.53 -7.63
N SER A 442 8.28 -30.29 -6.53
CA SER A 442 9.11 -31.50 -6.46
C SER A 442 8.38 -32.74 -6.97
N ILE A 443 7.06 -32.72 -6.99
CA ILE A 443 6.21 -33.84 -7.42
C ILE A 443 5.91 -33.73 -8.91
N VAL A 444 5.57 -32.52 -9.40
CA VAL A 444 5.16 -32.32 -10.80
C VAL A 444 6.36 -31.95 -11.65
N PRO A 445 6.67 -32.69 -12.74
CA PRO A 445 7.73 -32.38 -13.65
C PRO A 445 7.54 -30.99 -14.31
N ALA A 446 8.63 -30.28 -14.59
CA ALA A 446 8.59 -28.89 -15.10
C ALA A 446 7.88 -28.76 -16.47
N GLY A 447 7.82 -29.84 -17.27
CA GLY A 447 7.13 -29.86 -18.56
C GLY A 447 5.65 -30.19 -18.50
N GLU A 448 5.15 -30.61 -17.34
CA GLU A 448 3.75 -30.98 -17.14
C GLU A 448 2.94 -29.76 -16.67
N THR A 449 1.65 -29.72 -17.04
CA THR A 449 0.72 -28.65 -16.64
C THR A 449 -0.07 -29.08 -15.40
N ILE A 450 -0.14 -28.18 -14.43
CA ILE A 450 -1.03 -28.32 -13.27
C ILE A 450 -2.36 -27.66 -13.62
N TYR A 451 -3.41 -28.46 -13.65
CA TYR A 451 -4.78 -27.97 -13.81
C TYR A 451 -5.38 -27.66 -12.43
N ILE A 452 -5.98 -26.48 -12.27
CA ILE A 452 -6.59 -26.07 -11.00
C ILE A 452 -8.08 -25.97 -11.18
N PHE A 453 -8.82 -26.83 -10.46
CA PHE A 453 -10.26 -26.84 -10.53
C PHE A 453 -10.88 -25.81 -9.57
N LYS A 454 -11.71 -24.91 -10.09
CA LYS A 454 -12.40 -23.85 -9.35
C LYS A 454 -11.47 -23.08 -8.40
N PRO A 455 -10.46 -22.35 -8.92
CA PRO A 455 -9.45 -21.69 -8.11
C PRO A 455 -10.07 -20.71 -7.12
N THR A 456 -9.59 -20.71 -5.88
CA THR A 456 -9.99 -19.76 -4.83
C THR A 456 -8.91 -18.71 -4.60
N SER A 457 -9.31 -17.53 -4.14
CA SER A 457 -8.36 -16.45 -3.84
C SER A 457 -7.34 -16.80 -2.76
N TYR A 458 -7.62 -17.80 -1.91
CA TYR A 458 -6.71 -18.26 -0.87
C TYR A 458 -5.48 -19.00 -1.42
N LEU A 459 -5.58 -19.61 -2.60
CA LEU A 459 -4.48 -20.31 -3.27
C LEU A 459 -3.57 -19.38 -4.08
N ASN A 460 -3.99 -18.15 -4.34
CA ASN A 460 -3.23 -17.23 -5.17
C ASN A 460 -1.74 -17.08 -4.76
N PRO A 461 -1.39 -16.97 -3.46
CA PRO A 461 0.01 -16.90 -3.07
C PRO A 461 0.81 -18.19 -3.36
N THR A 462 0.16 -19.37 -3.32
CA THR A 462 0.78 -20.66 -3.67
C THR A 462 1.03 -20.72 -5.16
N PHE A 463 0.06 -20.34 -6.01
CA PHE A 463 0.15 -20.38 -7.46
C PHE A 463 1.29 -19.52 -8.02
N PHE A 464 1.57 -18.40 -7.40
CA PHE A 464 2.67 -17.53 -7.81
C PHE A 464 4.03 -18.21 -7.80
N ARG A 465 4.20 -19.28 -7.01
CA ARG A 465 5.46 -20.01 -6.83
C ARG A 465 5.53 -21.33 -7.59
N LEU A 466 4.47 -21.74 -8.27
CA LEU A 466 4.49 -22.96 -9.05
C LEU A 466 5.39 -22.77 -10.28
N ARG A 467 6.31 -23.74 -10.51
CA ARG A 467 7.19 -23.78 -11.68
C ARG A 467 6.54 -24.41 -12.89
N PRO A 468 5.78 -25.52 -12.74
CA PRO A 468 5.03 -26.09 -13.84
C PRO A 468 4.04 -25.07 -14.40
N PRO A 469 3.73 -25.10 -15.70
CA PRO A 469 2.63 -24.32 -16.25
C PRO A 469 1.35 -24.58 -15.47
N VAL A 470 0.59 -23.52 -15.23
CA VAL A 470 -0.70 -23.61 -14.53
C VAL A 470 -1.80 -23.25 -15.52
N ASP A 471 -2.81 -24.09 -15.57
CA ASP A 471 -4.05 -23.84 -16.31
C ASP A 471 -5.26 -24.04 -15.39
N TYR A 472 -6.39 -23.45 -15.77
CA TYR A 472 -7.52 -23.36 -14.88
C TYR A 472 -8.74 -24.03 -15.49
N VAL A 473 -9.42 -24.85 -14.69
CA VAL A 473 -10.65 -25.53 -15.06
C VAL A 473 -11.79 -24.98 -14.23
N LEU A 474 -12.71 -24.31 -14.89
CA LEU A 474 -13.81 -23.61 -14.22
C LEU A 474 -15.09 -24.46 -14.16
N ASP A 475 -15.30 -25.33 -15.15
CA ASP A 475 -16.45 -26.23 -15.24
C ASP A 475 -16.01 -27.69 -15.14
N ALA A 476 -16.84 -28.50 -14.51
CA ALA A 476 -16.62 -29.95 -14.42
C ALA A 476 -16.65 -30.65 -15.78
N ASN A 477 -17.31 -30.06 -16.78
CA ASN A 477 -17.39 -30.60 -18.13
C ASN A 477 -16.06 -30.44 -18.91
N ASP A 478 -15.21 -29.51 -18.47
CA ASP A 478 -13.90 -29.25 -19.10
C ASP A 478 -12.81 -30.22 -18.56
N VAL A 479 -13.08 -30.96 -17.48
CA VAL A 479 -12.15 -31.96 -16.96
C VAL A 479 -12.05 -33.15 -17.91
N ASN A 480 -10.85 -33.43 -18.40
CA ASN A 480 -10.60 -34.51 -19.35
C ASN A 480 -9.36 -35.33 -18.96
N VAL A 481 -9.22 -36.50 -19.60
CA VAL A 481 -8.17 -37.50 -19.31
C VAL A 481 -6.75 -37.03 -19.65
N GLN A 482 -6.61 -35.94 -20.41
CA GLN A 482 -5.29 -35.36 -20.74
C GLN A 482 -4.72 -34.48 -19.61
N MET A 483 -5.51 -34.22 -18.58
CA MET A 483 -5.12 -33.45 -17.41
C MET A 483 -4.44 -34.37 -16.38
N HIS A 484 -3.13 -34.61 -16.53
CA HIS A 484 -2.41 -35.55 -15.66
C HIS A 484 -2.34 -35.11 -14.18
N TYR A 485 -2.23 -33.79 -13.92
CA TYR A 485 -2.12 -33.25 -12.57
C TYR A 485 -3.24 -32.25 -12.30
N LEU A 486 -4.10 -32.58 -11.32
CA LEU A 486 -5.25 -31.76 -10.95
C LEU A 486 -5.14 -31.31 -9.48
N LEU A 487 -5.18 -30.01 -9.25
CA LEU A 487 -5.31 -29.42 -7.91
C LEU A 487 -6.78 -29.08 -7.67
N ILE A 488 -7.40 -29.82 -6.76
CA ILE A 488 -8.85 -29.80 -6.55
C ILE A 488 -9.18 -29.85 -5.06
N LYS A 489 -10.31 -29.28 -4.66
CA LYS A 489 -10.86 -29.48 -3.33
C LYS A 489 -11.42 -30.89 -3.17
N GLU A 490 -11.29 -31.43 -1.95
CA GLU A 490 -11.82 -32.74 -1.63
C GLU A 490 -13.31 -32.89 -1.94
N GLU A 491 -14.12 -31.90 -1.54
CA GLU A 491 -15.56 -31.88 -1.82
C GLU A 491 -15.89 -31.92 -3.31
N ASP A 492 -15.15 -31.18 -4.13
CA ASP A 492 -15.33 -31.14 -5.59
C ASP A 492 -14.80 -32.44 -6.25
N LEU A 493 -13.76 -33.08 -5.67
CA LEU A 493 -13.22 -34.32 -6.17
C LEU A 493 -14.24 -35.48 -6.01
N GLU A 494 -14.94 -35.54 -4.89
CA GLU A 494 -16.00 -36.53 -4.67
C GLU A 494 -17.17 -36.35 -5.64
N VAL A 495 -17.55 -35.11 -5.93
CA VAL A 495 -18.58 -34.81 -6.95
C VAL A 495 -18.14 -35.30 -8.33
N LEU A 496 -16.90 -35.04 -8.74
CA LEU A 496 -16.39 -35.49 -10.05
C LEU A 496 -16.30 -37.03 -10.15
N LYS A 497 -16.03 -37.72 -9.06
CA LYS A 497 -16.07 -39.20 -9.00
C LYS A 497 -17.49 -39.76 -9.18
N VAL A 498 -18.47 -39.15 -8.49
CA VAL A 498 -19.89 -39.55 -8.59
C VAL A 498 -20.39 -39.33 -10.02
N ASP A 499 -20.04 -38.24 -10.66
CA ASP A 499 -20.40 -37.93 -12.03
C ASP A 499 -19.67 -38.79 -13.08
N LYS A 500 -18.87 -39.78 -12.65
CA LYS A 500 -18.05 -40.70 -13.50
C LYS A 500 -17.12 -39.98 -14.48
N LYS A 501 -16.79 -38.71 -14.23
CA LYS A 501 -15.84 -37.95 -15.06
C LYS A 501 -14.40 -38.32 -14.72
N ILE A 502 -14.16 -38.82 -13.53
CA ILE A 502 -12.86 -39.31 -13.05
C ILE A 502 -13.10 -40.73 -12.51
N ALA A 503 -12.25 -41.68 -12.89
CA ALA A 503 -12.39 -43.08 -12.42
C ALA A 503 -12.10 -43.16 -10.91
N SER A 504 -12.92 -43.87 -10.16
CA SER A 504 -12.80 -44.00 -8.70
C SER A 504 -11.51 -44.66 -8.23
N ASP A 505 -10.96 -45.59 -9.01
CA ASP A 505 -9.84 -46.45 -8.62
C ASP A 505 -8.48 -46.03 -9.16
N SER A 506 -8.42 -45.01 -10.05
CA SER A 506 -7.18 -44.61 -10.77
C SER A 506 -6.61 -43.28 -10.27
N ASN A 507 -7.15 -42.67 -9.21
CA ASN A 507 -6.71 -41.36 -8.75
C ASN A 507 -5.76 -41.49 -7.56
N GLN A 508 -4.50 -41.23 -7.80
CA GLN A 508 -3.50 -41.14 -6.73
C GLN A 508 -3.44 -39.74 -6.17
N VAL A 509 -3.79 -39.57 -4.88
CA VAL A 509 -3.50 -38.34 -4.14
C VAL A 509 -2.00 -38.26 -3.91
N LEU A 510 -1.35 -37.26 -4.53
CA LEU A 510 0.09 -37.07 -4.46
C LEU A 510 0.50 -36.14 -3.30
N TYR A 511 -0.34 -35.18 -2.98
CA TYR A 511 -0.05 -34.22 -1.93
C TYR A 511 -1.35 -33.57 -1.41
N GLU A 512 -1.46 -33.45 -0.10
CA GLU A 512 -2.51 -32.69 0.58
C GLU A 512 -1.96 -31.35 1.04
N LEU A 513 -2.65 -30.26 0.67
CA LEU A 513 -2.23 -28.94 1.11
C LEU A 513 -2.49 -28.79 2.62
N PRO A 514 -1.63 -28.07 3.36
CA PRO A 514 -1.79 -27.87 4.80
C PRO A 514 -3.15 -27.26 5.17
N ASP A 515 -3.76 -27.70 6.28
CA ASP A 515 -5.08 -27.26 6.80
C ASP A 515 -5.25 -25.75 6.96
N ARG A 516 -4.14 -24.99 7.08
CA ARG A 516 -4.16 -23.52 7.12
C ARG A 516 -4.48 -22.86 5.77
N ILE A 517 -4.56 -23.66 4.68
CA ILE A 517 -5.05 -23.22 3.38
C ILE A 517 -6.53 -23.63 3.32
N PRO A 518 -7.49 -22.69 3.45
CA PRO A 518 -8.90 -23.05 3.50
C PRO A 518 -9.36 -23.82 2.27
N GLY A 519 -10.04 -24.94 2.47
CA GLY A 519 -10.71 -25.70 1.40
C GLY A 519 -10.13 -27.09 1.11
N GLU A 520 -9.24 -27.63 1.97
CA GLU A 520 -8.75 -29.03 1.87
C GLU A 520 -8.38 -29.43 0.42
N PHE A 521 -7.45 -28.67 -0.16
CA PHE A 521 -7.02 -28.92 -1.53
C PHE A 521 -6.04 -30.09 -1.61
N ARG A 522 -6.23 -30.94 -2.61
CA ARG A 522 -5.37 -32.09 -2.93
C ARG A 522 -4.80 -31.99 -4.32
N LEU A 523 -3.53 -32.31 -4.48
CA LEU A 523 -2.92 -32.57 -5.77
C LEU A 523 -3.15 -34.04 -6.11
N VAL A 524 -3.89 -34.28 -7.17
CA VAL A 524 -4.27 -35.61 -7.63
C VAL A 524 -3.64 -35.86 -8.98
N ARG A 525 -3.08 -37.06 -9.20
CA ARG A 525 -2.71 -37.55 -10.51
C ARG A 525 -3.88 -38.29 -11.13
N LEU A 526 -4.27 -37.93 -12.31
CA LEU A 526 -5.27 -38.60 -13.10
C LEU A 526 -4.57 -39.62 -14.02
N ASP A 527 -4.73 -40.90 -13.76
CA ASP A 527 -4.17 -41.93 -14.63
C ASP A 527 -5.04 -42.11 -15.88
N GLN A 528 -4.39 -42.28 -17.02
CA GLN A 528 -5.07 -42.63 -18.26
C GLN A 528 -5.69 -44.05 -18.10
N ARG A 529 -6.96 -44.18 -18.42
CA ARG A 529 -7.53 -45.52 -18.58
C ARG A 529 -6.79 -46.22 -19.73
N HIS A 530 -6.12 -47.33 -19.44
CA HIS A 530 -5.82 -48.28 -20.47
C HIS A 530 -7.17 -48.79 -20.99
N ASN A 531 -7.62 -48.30 -22.16
CA ASN A 531 -8.70 -48.94 -22.90
C ASN A 531 -8.16 -50.21 -23.58
#